data_c0cece4c77e1dd00ada72628b4d61cd3
#
_entry.id   c0cece4c77e1dd00ada72628b4d61cd3
#
_cell.length_a   1.000
_cell.length_b   1.000
_cell.length_c   1.000
_cell.angle_alpha   90.00
_cell.angle_beta   90.00
_cell.angle_gamma   90.00
#
_symmetry.space_group_name_H-M   'P 1'
#
loop_
_entity.id
_entity.type
_entity.pdbx_description
1 polymer ?
#
loop_
_entity_poly.entity_id
_entity_poly.type
_entity_poly.pdbx_seq_one_letter_code
_entity_poly.pdbx_strand_id
1 'polypeptide(L)'
;MPPPVEPEGREPPLTPSRSSLRGLDWFIFFVADVQTGFGPFVSVYLTTERWTQFDIGLVLSAAGFVSLLGQMPGGALVDAARSERFVAGVAIITICISALTYAALPIFPIVLAGSILHALASCVLGPAMVAISLGLVGHAAIGERLGRNARFASIGNGLAAAIMGACGYLLSARAVFIVTVLLLLPALLALRTIAPNEIDPEQAHGARPRQPKIKPPIKPGELMHNRPLLIFAGCLLLFHLANGSMLPLMGSVMTMHSAQWATLLIAACIVVPQLVVATLSPWFGNRAEIWGRRPLLLIGFAALPIRGALFALVSNPLLLVGVQLLDGITAAVFAVMVPLVVADLTRGTGRFNLGQGIIGTATGIGASLSATFAGYMTDRFGSVPAFAGLALIALAGLTLLWFMMPETRPEPKPA
;
A
#
# COMPACT_ATOMS: atom_id res chain seq x y z
N MET A 1 29.31 52.17 5.13
CA MET A 1 28.56 50.93 5.21
C MET A 1 28.67 50.25 3.86
N PRO A 2 29.23 49.05 3.73
CA PRO A 2 29.17 48.32 2.49
C PRO A 2 27.72 47.89 2.21
N PRO A 3 27.28 47.79 0.94
CA PRO A 3 25.93 47.37 0.61
C PRO A 3 25.67 45.93 1.09
N PRO A 4 24.42 45.59 1.43
CA PRO A 4 24.09 44.23 1.86
C PRO A 4 24.45 43.27 0.72
N VAL A 5 25.25 42.27 1.04
CA VAL A 5 25.56 41.15 0.15
C VAL A 5 24.24 40.42 -0.11
N GLU A 6 23.71 40.56 -1.32
CA GLU A 6 22.63 39.70 -1.78
C GLU A 6 23.10 38.25 -1.69
N PRO A 7 22.29 37.32 -1.15
CA PRO A 7 22.66 35.93 -1.10
C PRO A 7 22.66 35.39 -2.53
N GLU A 8 23.87 35.20 -3.07
CA GLU A 8 24.13 34.60 -4.36
C GLU A 8 23.37 33.25 -4.50
N GLY A 9 22.66 33.13 -5.61
CA GLY A 9 22.37 31.86 -6.23
C GLY A 9 21.35 30.96 -5.53
N ARG A 10 20.13 31.41 -5.28
CA ARG A 10 18.99 30.50 -5.16
C ARG A 10 18.62 30.00 -6.56
N GLU A 11 19.19 28.86 -6.96
CA GLU A 11 18.54 28.12 -8.03
C GLU A 11 17.08 27.89 -7.63
N PRO A 12 16.10 28.21 -8.51
CA PRO A 12 14.70 27.98 -8.21
C PRO A 12 14.49 26.51 -7.87
N PRO A 13 13.53 26.18 -7.00
CA PRO A 13 13.18 24.79 -6.69
C PRO A 13 12.93 24.09 -8.04
N LEU A 14 13.58 22.95 -8.25
CA LEU A 14 13.42 22.14 -9.45
C LEU A 14 11.94 21.82 -9.61
N THR A 15 11.26 22.50 -10.52
CA THR A 15 9.89 22.13 -10.87
C THR A 15 9.95 20.90 -11.75
N PRO A 16 9.37 19.77 -11.31
CA PRO A 16 9.43 18.54 -12.08
C PRO A 16 8.79 18.73 -13.45
N SER A 17 9.43 18.21 -14.49
CA SER A 17 8.91 18.27 -15.84
C SER A 17 7.60 17.49 -15.97
N ARG A 18 6.74 17.90 -16.90
CA ARG A 18 5.52 17.16 -17.23
C ARG A 18 5.82 15.72 -17.69
N SER A 19 7.00 15.50 -18.26
CA SER A 19 7.47 14.18 -18.67
C SER A 19 7.67 13.27 -17.46
N SER A 20 8.43 13.72 -16.45
CA SER A 20 8.67 12.96 -15.22
C SER A 20 7.39 12.68 -14.44
N LEU A 21 6.49 13.66 -14.34
CA LEU A 21 5.20 13.48 -13.69
C LEU A 21 4.31 12.44 -14.40
N ARG A 22 4.24 12.48 -15.74
CA ARG A 22 3.52 11.48 -16.53
C ARG A 22 4.21 10.12 -16.49
N GLY A 23 5.55 10.11 -16.50
CA GLY A 23 6.33 8.89 -16.31
C GLY A 23 6.00 8.20 -15.01
N LEU A 24 5.89 8.96 -13.91
CA LEU A 24 5.51 8.43 -12.61
C LEU A 24 4.05 7.91 -12.61
N ASP A 25 3.11 8.62 -13.28
CA ASP A 25 1.73 8.16 -13.41
C ASP A 25 1.65 6.76 -14.05
N TRP A 26 2.28 6.61 -15.23
CA TRP A 26 2.28 5.34 -15.96
C TRP A 26 3.11 4.25 -15.26
N PHE A 27 4.21 4.63 -14.61
CA PHE A 27 4.98 3.71 -13.80
C PHE A 27 4.12 3.09 -12.70
N ILE A 28 3.40 3.91 -11.92
CA ILE A 28 2.51 3.45 -10.86
C ILE A 28 1.37 2.61 -11.42
N PHE A 29 0.79 3.00 -12.56
CA PHE A 29 -0.25 2.24 -13.23
C PHE A 29 0.18 0.80 -13.56
N PHE A 30 1.34 0.63 -14.18
CA PHE A 30 1.82 -0.71 -14.57
C PHE A 30 2.35 -1.52 -13.38
N VAL A 31 2.96 -0.85 -12.39
CA VAL A 31 3.55 -1.51 -11.22
C VAL A 31 2.50 -1.98 -10.23
N ALA A 32 1.36 -1.30 -10.13
CA ALA A 32 0.31 -1.66 -9.19
C ALA A 32 -0.10 -3.14 -9.35
N ASP A 33 -0.22 -3.60 -10.58
CA ASP A 33 -0.54 -4.99 -10.88
C ASP A 33 0.64 -5.94 -10.71
N VAL A 34 1.83 -5.55 -11.17
CA VAL A 34 3.05 -6.36 -11.01
C VAL A 34 3.32 -6.70 -9.55
N GLN A 35 3.02 -5.78 -8.64
CA GLN A 35 3.24 -5.96 -7.20
C GLN A 35 2.17 -6.83 -6.53
N THR A 36 0.91 -6.70 -6.89
CA THR A 36 -0.21 -7.30 -6.15
C THR A 36 -1.11 -8.18 -6.99
N GLY A 37 -1.13 -7.99 -8.31
CA GLY A 37 -2.16 -8.55 -9.18
C GLY A 37 -2.14 -10.07 -9.30
N PHE A 38 -0.98 -10.71 -9.36
CA PHE A 38 -0.94 -12.15 -9.49
C PHE A 38 -1.06 -12.92 -8.16
N GLY A 39 -0.91 -12.25 -7.00
CA GLY A 39 -0.98 -12.88 -5.68
C GLY A 39 -2.20 -13.79 -5.48
N PRO A 40 -3.42 -13.32 -5.73
CA PRO A 40 -4.62 -14.15 -5.63
C PRO A 40 -4.65 -15.35 -6.57
N PHE A 41 -3.95 -15.28 -7.70
CA PHE A 41 -3.91 -16.35 -8.70
C PHE A 41 -2.90 -17.44 -8.38
N VAL A 42 -1.94 -17.21 -7.47
CA VAL A 42 -0.91 -18.21 -7.10
C VAL A 42 -1.55 -19.46 -6.52
N SER A 43 -2.47 -19.32 -5.57
CA SER A 43 -3.14 -20.48 -4.95
C SER A 43 -3.99 -21.26 -5.97
N VAL A 44 -4.72 -20.55 -6.83
CA VAL A 44 -5.52 -21.16 -7.89
C VAL A 44 -4.62 -21.94 -8.84
N TYR A 45 -3.54 -21.34 -9.31
CA TYR A 45 -2.58 -21.97 -10.21
C TYR A 45 -1.95 -23.22 -9.60
N LEU A 46 -1.42 -23.14 -8.38
CA LEU A 46 -0.80 -24.29 -7.70
C LEU A 46 -1.80 -25.43 -7.45
N THR A 47 -3.08 -25.08 -7.20
CA THR A 47 -4.16 -26.08 -7.13
C THR A 47 -4.37 -26.77 -8.48
N THR A 48 -4.32 -26.06 -9.61
CA THR A 48 -4.40 -26.66 -10.94
C THR A 48 -3.20 -27.56 -11.27
N GLU A 49 -2.02 -27.24 -10.71
CA GLU A 49 -0.81 -28.08 -10.78
C GLU A 49 -0.81 -29.24 -9.76
N ARG A 50 -1.96 -29.52 -9.10
CA ARG A 50 -2.20 -30.62 -8.16
C ARG A 50 -1.36 -30.57 -6.88
N TRP A 51 -1.01 -29.37 -6.43
CA TRP A 51 -0.35 -29.20 -5.13
C TRP A 51 -1.32 -29.46 -3.98
N THR A 52 -0.78 -29.95 -2.86
CA THR A 52 -1.56 -30.07 -1.63
C THR A 52 -1.87 -28.68 -1.05
N GLN A 53 -3.00 -28.53 -0.37
CA GLN A 53 -3.33 -27.27 0.32
C GLN A 53 -2.30 -26.92 1.41
N PHE A 54 -1.64 -27.95 1.97
CA PHE A 54 -0.55 -27.77 2.94
C PHE A 54 0.69 -27.11 2.29
N ASP A 55 1.14 -27.60 1.13
CA ASP A 55 2.30 -27.02 0.43
C ASP A 55 2.04 -25.58 -0.04
N ILE A 56 0.82 -25.33 -0.56
CA ILE A 56 0.38 -23.98 -0.93
C ILE A 56 0.41 -23.07 0.31
N GLY A 57 -0.14 -23.53 1.43
CA GLY A 57 -0.15 -22.81 2.70
C GLY A 57 1.26 -22.51 3.22
N LEU A 58 2.18 -23.46 3.12
CA LEU A 58 3.59 -23.27 3.51
C LEU A 58 4.26 -22.15 2.70
N VAL A 59 4.11 -22.18 1.38
CA VAL A 59 4.69 -21.15 0.49
C VAL A 59 4.13 -19.77 0.80
N LEU A 60 2.81 -19.64 0.93
CA LEU A 60 2.18 -18.35 1.22
C LEU A 60 2.54 -17.83 2.62
N SER A 61 2.62 -18.72 3.62
CA SER A 61 3.02 -18.37 4.98
C SER A 61 4.48 -17.92 5.05
N ALA A 62 5.39 -18.62 4.35
CA ALA A 62 6.79 -18.24 4.28
C ALA A 62 6.97 -16.86 3.62
N ALA A 63 6.28 -16.60 2.51
CA ALA A 63 6.29 -15.30 1.85
C ALA A 63 5.72 -14.19 2.77
N GLY A 64 4.62 -14.46 3.47
CA GLY A 64 4.02 -13.54 4.44
C GLY A 64 4.98 -13.21 5.60
N PHE A 65 5.66 -14.23 6.14
CA PHE A 65 6.64 -14.05 7.21
C PHE A 65 7.85 -13.23 6.74
N VAL A 66 8.38 -13.53 5.56
CA VAL A 66 9.48 -12.75 4.95
C VAL A 66 9.05 -11.31 4.68
N SER A 67 7.82 -11.10 4.16
CA SER A 67 7.27 -9.77 3.97
C SER A 67 7.18 -8.99 5.29
N LEU A 68 6.70 -9.63 6.36
CA LEU A 68 6.60 -9.02 7.67
C LEU A 68 7.96 -8.56 8.20
N LEU A 69 8.97 -9.44 8.16
CA LEU A 69 10.32 -9.12 8.61
C LEU A 69 11.04 -8.13 7.69
N GLY A 70 10.72 -8.15 6.39
CA GLY A 70 11.37 -7.35 5.35
C GLY A 70 10.93 -5.88 5.31
N GLN A 71 9.79 -5.50 5.90
CA GLN A 71 9.25 -4.14 5.80
C GLN A 71 10.22 -3.06 6.32
N MET A 72 10.72 -3.22 7.54
CA MET A 72 11.67 -2.24 8.12
C MET A 72 13.03 -2.24 7.41
N PRO A 73 13.69 -3.40 7.18
CA PRO A 73 14.92 -3.45 6.40
C PRO A 73 14.75 -2.91 4.97
N GLY A 74 13.63 -3.19 4.32
CA GLY A 74 13.29 -2.69 2.99
C GLY A 74 13.23 -1.15 2.93
N GLY A 75 12.53 -0.54 3.88
CA GLY A 75 12.49 0.93 4.02
C GLY A 75 13.86 1.53 4.32
N ALA A 76 14.64 0.89 5.22
CA ALA A 76 16.01 1.33 5.52
C ALA A 76 16.96 1.21 4.32
N LEU A 77 16.78 0.20 3.48
CA LEU A 77 17.53 0.02 2.24
C LEU A 77 17.26 1.17 1.25
N VAL A 78 16.00 1.59 1.13
CA VAL A 78 15.64 2.74 0.27
C VAL A 78 16.24 4.03 0.82
N ASP A 79 16.23 4.25 2.14
CA ASP A 79 16.88 5.41 2.76
C ASP A 79 18.42 5.44 2.59
N ALA A 80 19.03 4.27 2.40
CA ALA A 80 20.47 4.15 2.15
C ALA A 80 20.85 4.16 0.66
N ALA A 81 19.86 4.11 -0.22
CA ALA A 81 20.08 4.02 -1.66
C ALA A 81 20.51 5.36 -2.25
N ARG A 82 21.37 5.31 -3.28
CA ARG A 82 21.78 6.49 -4.04
C ARG A 82 20.80 6.88 -5.14
N SER A 83 19.88 5.99 -5.49
CA SER A 83 18.89 6.21 -6.54
C SER A 83 17.66 5.33 -6.31
N GLU A 84 16.56 5.97 -5.95
CA GLU A 84 15.26 5.33 -5.74
C GLU A 84 14.74 4.69 -7.03
N ARG A 85 15.03 5.31 -8.20
CA ARG A 85 14.69 4.75 -9.52
C ARG A 85 15.39 3.43 -9.78
N PHE A 86 16.68 3.34 -9.47
CA PHE A 86 17.43 2.09 -9.61
C PHE A 86 16.86 1.00 -8.71
N VAL A 87 16.59 1.33 -7.46
CA VAL A 87 15.97 0.41 -6.49
C VAL A 87 14.62 -0.08 -6.97
N ALA A 88 13.74 0.83 -7.42
CA ALA A 88 12.43 0.47 -7.97
C ALA A 88 12.56 -0.43 -9.21
N GLY A 89 13.49 -0.11 -10.12
CA GLY A 89 13.77 -0.92 -11.31
C GLY A 89 14.23 -2.34 -10.98
N VAL A 90 15.17 -2.49 -10.04
CA VAL A 90 15.63 -3.80 -9.56
C VAL A 90 14.49 -4.57 -8.91
N ALA A 91 13.70 -3.91 -8.07
CA ALA A 91 12.56 -4.56 -7.39
C ALA A 91 11.53 -5.11 -8.39
N ILE A 92 11.17 -4.35 -9.44
CA ILE A 92 10.22 -4.81 -10.45
C ILE A 92 10.79 -6.00 -11.24
N ILE A 93 12.06 -5.92 -11.66
CA ILE A 93 12.72 -7.02 -12.37
C ILE A 93 12.70 -8.28 -11.50
N THR A 94 12.99 -8.14 -10.21
CA THR A 94 12.98 -9.23 -9.24
C THR A 94 11.59 -9.87 -9.12
N ILE A 95 10.52 -9.06 -9.06
CA ILE A 95 9.14 -9.56 -9.04
C ILE A 95 8.81 -10.31 -10.33
N CYS A 96 9.21 -9.79 -11.49
CA CYS A 96 8.99 -10.47 -12.77
C CYS A 96 9.78 -11.77 -12.90
N ILE A 97 11.01 -11.82 -12.36
CA ILE A 97 11.77 -13.08 -12.26
C ILE A 97 11.01 -14.09 -11.39
N SER A 98 10.45 -13.66 -10.25
CA SER A 98 9.64 -14.54 -9.41
C SER A 98 8.40 -15.05 -10.16
N ALA A 99 7.70 -14.20 -10.92
CA ALA A 99 6.58 -14.61 -11.74
C ALA A 99 6.98 -15.66 -12.83
N LEU A 100 8.16 -15.50 -13.45
CA LEU A 100 8.70 -16.47 -14.38
C LEU A 100 8.99 -17.82 -13.71
N THR A 101 9.45 -17.86 -12.47
CA THR A 101 9.71 -19.12 -11.77
C THR A 101 8.42 -19.91 -11.58
N TYR A 102 7.30 -19.25 -11.28
CA TYR A 102 5.98 -19.90 -11.20
C TYR A 102 5.54 -20.48 -12.55
N ALA A 103 5.69 -19.68 -13.63
CA ALA A 103 5.28 -20.11 -14.95
C ALA A 103 6.12 -21.26 -15.52
N ALA A 104 7.44 -21.25 -15.25
CA ALA A 104 8.38 -22.19 -15.86
C ALA A 104 8.41 -23.55 -15.16
N LEU A 105 8.53 -23.56 -13.82
CA LEU A 105 8.78 -24.77 -13.03
C LEU A 105 7.99 -24.75 -11.72
N PRO A 106 6.75 -25.26 -11.70
CA PRO A 106 5.92 -25.28 -10.51
C PRO A 106 6.32 -26.41 -9.54
N ILE A 107 7.58 -26.44 -9.13
CA ILE A 107 8.09 -27.36 -8.10
C ILE A 107 8.34 -26.60 -6.79
N PHE A 108 8.11 -27.25 -5.65
CA PHE A 108 8.09 -26.64 -4.32
C PHE A 108 9.29 -25.73 -4.03
N PRO A 109 10.57 -26.15 -4.17
CA PRO A 109 11.70 -25.30 -3.82
C PRO A 109 11.81 -24.04 -4.70
N ILE A 110 11.45 -24.13 -5.98
CA ILE A 110 11.50 -23.01 -6.94
C ILE A 110 10.38 -22.02 -6.66
N VAL A 111 9.16 -22.50 -6.44
CA VAL A 111 8.01 -21.66 -6.09
C VAL A 111 8.23 -20.98 -4.74
N LEU A 112 8.76 -21.69 -3.75
CA LEU A 112 9.11 -21.12 -2.45
C LEU A 112 10.16 -20.00 -2.59
N ALA A 113 11.24 -20.26 -3.33
CA ALA A 113 12.27 -19.25 -3.60
C ALA A 113 11.71 -18.03 -4.34
N GLY A 114 10.87 -18.24 -5.35
CA GLY A 114 10.16 -17.18 -6.07
C GLY A 114 9.25 -16.36 -5.13
N SER A 115 8.51 -17.01 -4.25
CA SER A 115 7.63 -16.34 -3.28
C SER A 115 8.41 -15.48 -2.29
N ILE A 116 9.54 -15.97 -1.78
CA ILE A 116 10.45 -15.22 -0.90
C ILE A 116 11.03 -14.02 -1.65
N LEU A 117 11.46 -14.22 -2.88
CA LEU A 117 12.05 -13.17 -3.71
C LEU A 117 11.03 -12.05 -4.01
N HIS A 118 9.78 -12.44 -4.34
CA HIS A 118 8.67 -11.51 -4.52
C HIS A 118 8.40 -10.70 -3.25
N ALA A 119 8.33 -11.36 -2.09
CA ALA A 119 8.07 -10.72 -0.81
C ALA A 119 9.15 -9.67 -0.48
N LEU A 120 10.43 -10.01 -0.63
CA LEU A 120 11.56 -9.09 -0.40
C LEU A 120 11.51 -7.89 -1.34
N ALA A 121 11.28 -8.11 -2.64
CA ALA A 121 11.20 -7.04 -3.63
C ALA A 121 10.00 -6.10 -3.36
N SER A 122 8.87 -6.64 -2.94
CA SER A 122 7.67 -5.86 -2.61
C SER A 122 7.88 -4.96 -1.39
N CYS A 123 8.67 -5.40 -0.39
CA CYS A 123 9.02 -4.58 0.78
C CYS A 123 9.82 -3.33 0.42
N VAL A 124 10.53 -3.35 -0.69
CA VAL A 124 11.38 -2.23 -1.16
C VAL A 124 10.61 -1.36 -2.16
N LEU A 125 9.80 -1.95 -3.02
CA LEU A 125 9.15 -1.27 -4.13
C LEU A 125 8.16 -0.20 -3.67
N GLY A 126 7.33 -0.51 -2.67
CA GLY A 126 6.37 0.44 -2.09
C GLY A 126 7.04 1.73 -1.57
N PRO A 127 7.97 1.63 -0.61
CA PRO A 127 8.74 2.78 -0.14
C PRO A 127 9.45 3.54 -1.27
N ALA A 128 10.08 2.84 -2.23
CA ALA A 128 10.78 3.49 -3.35
C ALA A 128 9.84 4.33 -4.24
N MET A 129 8.62 3.87 -4.51
CA MET A 129 7.63 4.65 -5.28
C MET A 129 7.21 5.92 -4.55
N VAL A 130 7.03 5.86 -3.23
CA VAL A 130 6.67 7.04 -2.43
C VAL A 130 7.88 7.98 -2.32
N ALA A 131 9.10 7.45 -2.18
CA ALA A 131 10.34 8.23 -2.19
C ALA A 131 10.54 9.00 -3.50
N ILE A 132 10.36 8.34 -4.67
CA ILE A 132 10.38 9.01 -5.99
C ILE A 132 9.34 10.14 -6.02
N SER A 133 8.12 9.88 -5.53
CA SER A 133 7.06 10.88 -5.50
C SER A 133 7.45 12.08 -4.65
N LEU A 134 7.97 11.84 -3.45
CA LEU A 134 8.40 12.89 -2.50
C LEU A 134 9.59 13.68 -3.04
N GLY A 135 10.58 12.99 -3.64
CA GLY A 135 11.75 13.62 -4.24
C GLY A 135 11.41 14.51 -5.43
N LEU A 136 10.36 14.18 -6.21
CA LEU A 136 9.93 14.98 -7.36
C LEU A 136 9.14 16.24 -6.94
N VAL A 137 8.16 16.11 -6.05
CA VAL A 137 7.21 17.20 -5.78
C VAL A 137 7.45 17.90 -4.44
N GLY A 138 8.26 17.33 -3.58
CA GLY A 138 8.50 17.83 -2.23
C GLY A 138 7.30 17.73 -1.29
N HIS A 139 7.50 18.12 -0.03
CA HIS A 139 6.49 18.02 1.03
C HIS A 139 5.24 18.88 0.78
N ALA A 140 5.37 19.98 0.04
CA ALA A 140 4.24 20.89 -0.17
C ALA A 140 3.17 20.34 -1.11
N ALA A 141 3.55 19.51 -2.08
CA ALA A 141 2.65 18.97 -3.09
C ALA A 141 2.46 17.44 -3.00
N ILE A 142 3.05 16.80 -1.97
CA ILE A 142 3.01 15.34 -1.87
C ILE A 142 1.59 14.79 -1.68
N GLY A 143 0.72 15.51 -0.97
CA GLY A 143 -0.66 15.07 -0.76
C GLY A 143 -1.43 14.93 -2.08
N GLU A 144 -1.37 15.94 -2.96
CA GLU A 144 -1.96 15.90 -4.29
C GLU A 144 -1.33 14.77 -5.13
N ARG A 145 0.01 14.63 -5.07
CA ARG A 145 0.73 13.58 -5.81
C ARG A 145 0.30 12.18 -5.38
N LEU A 146 0.19 11.91 -4.09
CA LEU A 146 -0.24 10.62 -3.55
C LEU A 146 -1.68 10.30 -3.95
N GLY A 147 -2.57 11.30 -3.94
CA GLY A 147 -3.93 11.12 -4.44
C GLY A 147 -3.97 10.72 -5.93
N ARG A 148 -3.12 11.33 -6.75
CA ARG A 148 -2.96 10.99 -8.16
C ARG A 148 -2.33 9.59 -8.33
N ASN A 149 -1.32 9.25 -7.54
CA ASN A 149 -0.73 7.91 -7.52
C ASN A 149 -1.77 6.83 -7.22
N ALA A 150 -2.59 7.04 -6.20
CA ALA A 150 -3.65 6.10 -5.82
C ALA A 150 -4.68 5.91 -6.93
N ARG A 151 -5.04 6.98 -7.65
CA ARG A 151 -5.92 6.89 -8.82
C ARG A 151 -5.32 5.98 -9.89
N PHE A 152 -4.06 6.23 -10.30
CA PHE A 152 -3.41 5.42 -11.34
C PHE A 152 -3.21 3.98 -10.90
N ALA A 153 -2.83 3.74 -9.64
CA ALA A 153 -2.70 2.41 -9.08
C ALA A 153 -4.03 1.64 -9.12
N SER A 154 -5.14 2.27 -8.71
CA SER A 154 -6.46 1.62 -8.69
C SER A 154 -6.99 1.30 -10.09
N ILE A 155 -6.78 2.20 -11.06
CA ILE A 155 -7.15 1.94 -12.45
C ILE A 155 -6.28 0.80 -13.01
N GLY A 156 -4.97 0.82 -12.74
CA GLY A 156 -4.02 -0.23 -13.12
C GLY A 156 -4.42 -1.59 -12.56
N ASN A 157 -4.64 -1.68 -11.25
CA ASN A 157 -5.08 -2.90 -10.57
C ASN A 157 -6.40 -3.45 -11.13
N GLY A 158 -7.40 -2.59 -11.35
CA GLY A 158 -8.70 -2.99 -11.88
C GLY A 158 -8.60 -3.55 -13.29
N LEU A 159 -7.86 -2.87 -14.17
CA LEU A 159 -7.68 -3.30 -15.56
C LEU A 159 -6.87 -4.58 -15.66
N ALA A 160 -5.77 -4.66 -14.90
CA ALA A 160 -4.90 -5.82 -14.94
C ALA A 160 -5.58 -7.06 -14.33
N ALA A 161 -6.34 -6.92 -13.24
CA ALA A 161 -7.14 -8.01 -12.70
C ALA A 161 -8.15 -8.54 -13.72
N ALA A 162 -8.79 -7.66 -14.50
CA ALA A 162 -9.69 -8.04 -15.58
C ALA A 162 -8.95 -8.80 -16.71
N ILE A 163 -7.79 -8.29 -17.14
CA ILE A 163 -6.96 -8.92 -18.19
C ILE A 163 -6.44 -10.27 -17.70
N MET A 164 -5.89 -10.35 -16.49
CA MET A 164 -5.38 -11.59 -15.92
C MET A 164 -6.46 -12.62 -15.72
N GLY A 165 -7.64 -12.22 -15.22
CA GLY A 165 -8.78 -13.10 -15.10
C GLY A 165 -9.25 -13.65 -16.45
N ALA A 166 -9.34 -12.80 -17.48
CA ALA A 166 -9.68 -13.20 -18.83
C ALA A 166 -8.61 -14.16 -19.43
N CYS A 167 -7.33 -13.82 -19.31
CA CYS A 167 -6.23 -14.67 -19.78
C CYS A 167 -6.18 -16.01 -19.03
N GLY A 168 -6.41 -16.00 -17.72
CA GLY A 168 -6.48 -17.22 -16.92
C GLY A 168 -7.62 -18.16 -17.34
N TYR A 169 -8.77 -17.60 -17.70
CA TYR A 169 -9.95 -18.33 -18.17
C TYR A 169 -9.81 -18.80 -19.62
N LEU A 170 -9.41 -17.91 -20.54
CA LEU A 170 -9.41 -18.18 -21.98
C LEU A 170 -8.17 -18.97 -22.46
N LEU A 171 -7.02 -18.80 -21.80
CA LEU A 171 -5.76 -19.39 -22.22
C LEU A 171 -5.29 -20.45 -21.22
N SER A 172 -4.79 -20.04 -20.08
CA SER A 172 -4.35 -20.93 -18.99
C SER A 172 -4.04 -20.14 -17.71
N ALA A 173 -4.04 -20.82 -16.56
CA ALA A 173 -3.62 -20.21 -15.31
C ALA A 173 -2.16 -19.69 -15.34
N ARG A 174 -1.28 -20.26 -16.17
CA ARG A 174 0.11 -19.80 -16.40
C ARG A 174 0.17 -18.46 -17.12
N ALA A 175 -0.83 -18.15 -17.95
CA ALA A 175 -0.87 -16.89 -18.71
C ALA A 175 -0.87 -15.65 -17.80
N VAL A 176 -1.41 -15.75 -16.58
CA VAL A 176 -1.40 -14.68 -15.58
C VAL A 176 0.02 -14.21 -15.27
N PHE A 177 0.95 -15.15 -15.04
CA PHE A 177 2.35 -14.83 -14.74
C PHE A 177 3.08 -14.26 -15.96
N ILE A 178 2.73 -14.71 -17.16
CA ILE A 178 3.27 -14.17 -18.41
C ILE A 178 2.82 -12.72 -18.61
N VAL A 179 1.54 -12.42 -18.34
CA VAL A 179 1.02 -11.04 -18.38
C VAL A 179 1.80 -10.14 -17.42
N THR A 180 2.06 -10.60 -16.17
CA THR A 180 2.89 -9.84 -15.21
C THR A 180 4.27 -9.52 -15.79
N VAL A 181 4.92 -10.48 -16.45
CA VAL A 181 6.24 -10.26 -17.08
C VAL A 181 6.15 -9.30 -18.27
N LEU A 182 5.10 -9.36 -19.06
CA LEU A 182 4.90 -8.43 -20.18
C LEU A 182 4.72 -6.98 -19.71
N LEU A 183 4.13 -6.78 -18.53
CA LEU A 183 3.99 -5.45 -17.92
C LEU A 183 5.33 -4.86 -17.45
N LEU A 184 6.39 -5.66 -17.33
CA LEU A 184 7.74 -5.17 -17.00
C LEU A 184 8.23 -4.13 -18.01
N LEU A 185 8.04 -4.40 -19.30
CA LEU A 185 8.57 -3.52 -20.36
C LEU A 185 7.96 -2.11 -20.28
N PRO A 186 6.63 -1.93 -20.31
CA PRO A 186 6.03 -0.60 -20.19
C PRO A 186 6.33 0.05 -18.84
N ALA A 187 6.42 -0.71 -17.73
CA ALA A 187 6.81 -0.18 -16.43
C ALA A 187 8.23 0.40 -16.45
N LEU A 188 9.21 -0.32 -17.00
CA LEU A 188 10.59 0.17 -17.13
C LEU A 188 10.70 1.35 -18.10
N LEU A 189 9.95 1.35 -19.20
CA LEU A 189 9.90 2.50 -20.10
C LEU A 189 9.34 3.74 -19.39
N ALA A 190 8.26 3.59 -18.63
CA ALA A 190 7.71 4.67 -17.83
C ALA A 190 8.71 5.17 -16.76
N LEU A 191 9.41 4.25 -16.09
CA LEU A 191 10.46 4.60 -15.12
C LEU A 191 11.61 5.38 -15.76
N ARG A 192 11.98 5.05 -16.99
CA ARG A 192 13.04 5.75 -17.76
C ARG A 192 12.67 7.19 -18.10
N THR A 193 11.40 7.52 -18.27
CA THR A 193 10.96 8.89 -18.57
C THR A 193 11.05 9.83 -17.39
N ILE A 194 11.22 9.31 -16.16
CA ILE A 194 11.44 10.10 -14.97
C ILE A 194 12.92 10.54 -14.96
N ALA A 195 13.22 11.81 -15.08
CA ALA A 195 14.58 12.32 -15.09
C ALA A 195 15.25 12.18 -13.72
N PRO A 196 16.45 11.56 -13.62
CA PRO A 196 17.10 11.34 -12.32
C PRO A 196 17.50 12.63 -11.60
N ASN A 197 17.85 13.66 -12.36
CA ASN A 197 18.24 14.97 -11.85
C ASN A 197 17.06 15.81 -11.31
N GLU A 198 15.82 15.40 -11.57
CA GLU A 198 14.61 16.04 -11.02
C GLU A 198 14.17 15.44 -9.69
N ILE A 199 14.71 14.29 -9.28
CA ILE A 199 14.47 13.70 -7.98
C ILE A 199 15.50 14.27 -7.00
N ASP A 200 15.02 15.02 -6.01
CA ASP A 200 15.86 15.49 -4.90
C ASP A 200 16.06 14.34 -3.89
N PRO A 201 17.29 13.79 -3.76
CA PRO A 201 17.53 12.67 -2.86
C PRO A 201 17.31 13.01 -1.39
N GLU A 202 17.58 14.26 -0.99
CA GLU A 202 17.38 14.69 0.40
C GLU A 202 15.90 14.70 0.75
N GLN A 203 15.06 15.21 -0.16
CA GLN A 203 13.61 15.18 0.00
C GLN A 203 13.06 13.76 -0.04
N ALA A 204 13.55 12.90 -0.96
CA ALA A 204 13.12 11.51 -1.09
C ALA A 204 13.33 10.70 0.20
N HIS A 205 14.34 11.06 1.01
CA HIS A 205 14.63 10.44 2.30
C HIS A 205 14.00 11.21 3.49
N GLY A 206 13.21 12.26 3.23
CA GLY A 206 12.55 13.06 4.26
C GLY A 206 13.47 14.06 4.96
N ALA A 207 14.63 14.41 4.37
CA ALA A 207 15.46 15.50 4.87
C ALA A 207 14.83 16.87 4.56
N ARG A 208 15.23 17.89 5.31
CA ARG A 208 14.80 19.26 5.01
C ARG A 208 15.55 19.80 3.80
N PRO A 209 14.86 20.48 2.85
CA PRO A 209 15.54 21.12 1.75
C PRO A 209 16.59 22.13 2.26
N ARG A 210 17.83 21.96 1.81
CA ARG A 210 18.92 22.95 1.90
C ARG A 210 19.07 23.69 3.24
N GLN A 211 19.39 22.98 4.32
CA GLN A 211 20.13 23.61 5.41
C GLN A 211 21.63 23.35 5.20
N PRO A 212 22.50 24.40 5.28
CA PRO A 212 23.93 24.28 5.00
C PRO A 212 24.73 23.65 6.15
N LYS A 213 24.28 22.59 6.72
CA LYS A 213 24.99 21.58 7.52
C LYS A 213 23.99 20.46 7.78
N ILE A 214 24.09 19.44 6.98
CA ILE A 214 23.34 18.19 7.11
C ILE A 214 23.66 17.61 8.47
N LYS A 215 22.69 17.61 9.39
CA LYS A 215 22.76 16.71 10.53
C LYS A 215 22.71 15.29 9.93
N PRO A 216 23.65 14.40 10.29
CA PRO A 216 23.57 13.02 9.83
C PRO A 216 22.20 12.44 10.15
N PRO A 217 21.67 11.52 9.30
CA PRO A 217 20.38 10.91 9.56
C PRO A 217 20.36 10.33 10.98
N ILE A 218 19.25 10.52 11.69
CA ILE A 218 19.11 10.00 13.06
C ILE A 218 19.34 8.48 13.06
N LYS A 219 19.84 7.93 14.17
CA LYS A 219 19.98 6.48 14.30
C LYS A 219 18.62 5.80 14.18
N PRO A 220 18.52 4.62 13.54
CA PRO A 220 17.24 3.91 13.42
C PRO A 220 16.50 3.72 14.74
N GLY A 221 17.23 3.47 15.84
CA GLY A 221 16.66 3.34 17.19
C GLY A 221 16.00 4.61 17.71
N GLU A 222 16.43 5.80 17.30
CA GLU A 222 15.81 7.05 17.70
C GLU A 222 14.40 7.22 17.11
N LEU A 223 14.18 6.74 15.88
CA LEU A 223 12.86 6.76 15.24
C LEU A 223 11.86 5.85 15.98
N MET A 224 12.34 4.74 16.56
CA MET A 224 11.52 3.85 17.40
C MET A 224 11.05 4.49 18.71
N HIS A 225 11.56 5.67 19.07
CA HIS A 225 11.10 6.45 20.22
C HIS A 225 10.17 7.62 19.83
N ASN A 226 9.86 7.77 18.53
CA ASN A 226 8.92 8.78 18.07
C ASN A 226 7.49 8.38 18.46
N ARG A 227 7.01 8.93 19.59
CA ARG A 227 5.68 8.58 20.13
C ARG A 227 4.53 8.74 19.14
N PRO A 228 4.38 9.84 18.37
CA PRO A 228 3.34 9.97 17.37
C PRO A 228 3.39 8.87 16.30
N LEU A 229 4.58 8.48 15.84
CA LEU A 229 4.75 7.40 14.87
C LEU A 229 4.32 6.05 15.43
N LEU A 230 4.66 5.75 16.69
CA LEU A 230 4.25 4.51 17.36
C LEU A 230 2.75 4.47 17.63
N ILE A 231 2.14 5.59 18.01
CA ILE A 231 0.68 5.71 18.16
C ILE A 231 0.01 5.42 16.81
N PHE A 232 0.50 6.03 15.73
CA PHE A 232 -0.02 5.82 14.40
C PHE A 232 0.14 4.36 13.94
N ALA A 233 1.30 3.74 14.21
CA ALA A 233 1.54 2.31 13.97
C ALA A 233 0.54 1.43 14.75
N GLY A 234 0.27 1.73 16.01
CA GLY A 234 -0.73 1.06 16.83
C GLY A 234 -2.16 1.21 16.28
N CYS A 235 -2.53 2.40 15.83
CA CYS A 235 -3.82 2.63 15.18
C CYS A 235 -3.97 1.77 13.92
N LEU A 236 -2.94 1.72 13.05
CA LEU A 236 -2.96 0.93 11.82
C LEU A 236 -2.91 -0.57 12.09
N LEU A 237 -2.21 -1.02 13.13
CA LEU A 237 -2.24 -2.41 13.58
C LEU A 237 -3.67 -2.83 13.93
N LEU A 238 -4.36 -2.08 14.79
CA LEU A 238 -5.75 -2.37 15.17
C LEU A 238 -6.68 -2.29 13.96
N PHE A 239 -6.47 -1.31 13.09
CA PHE A 239 -7.23 -1.19 11.85
C PHE A 239 -7.10 -2.45 10.99
N HIS A 240 -5.88 -2.90 10.69
CA HIS A 240 -5.65 -4.06 9.84
C HIS A 240 -6.00 -5.38 10.52
N LEU A 241 -5.92 -5.45 11.85
CA LEU A 241 -6.45 -6.56 12.64
C LEU A 241 -7.97 -6.70 12.45
N ALA A 242 -8.69 -5.59 12.37
CA ALA A 242 -10.12 -5.60 12.09
C ALA A 242 -10.42 -5.87 10.60
N ASN A 243 -9.66 -5.23 9.69
CA ASN A 243 -9.95 -5.20 8.26
C ASN A 243 -9.58 -6.49 7.52
N GLY A 244 -8.46 -7.13 7.88
CA GLY A 244 -7.82 -8.17 7.07
C GLY A 244 -8.72 -9.36 6.72
N SER A 245 -9.62 -9.75 7.60
CA SER A 245 -10.51 -10.90 7.39
C SER A 245 -11.95 -10.53 7.04
N MET A 246 -12.31 -9.25 7.01
CA MET A 246 -13.71 -8.88 6.73
C MET A 246 -14.16 -9.32 5.34
N LEU A 247 -13.34 -9.11 4.31
CA LEU A 247 -13.69 -9.52 2.94
C LEU A 247 -13.69 -11.05 2.76
N PRO A 248 -12.66 -11.80 3.19
CA PRO A 248 -12.69 -13.28 3.14
C PRO A 248 -13.89 -13.88 3.89
N LEU A 249 -14.18 -13.41 5.09
CA LEU A 249 -15.31 -13.90 5.89
C LEU A 249 -16.65 -13.60 5.21
N MET A 250 -16.83 -12.38 4.67
CA MET A 250 -18.01 -12.02 3.93
C MET A 250 -18.17 -12.88 2.66
N GLY A 251 -17.05 -13.15 1.94
CA GLY A 251 -17.03 -14.04 0.79
C GLY A 251 -17.49 -15.46 1.14
N SER A 252 -17.06 -15.99 2.28
CA SER A 252 -17.52 -17.30 2.78
C SER A 252 -19.02 -17.31 3.06
N VAL A 253 -19.56 -16.28 3.71
CA VAL A 253 -20.98 -16.13 3.97
C VAL A 253 -21.79 -16.04 2.68
N MET A 254 -21.33 -15.24 1.71
CA MET A 254 -21.99 -15.14 0.40
C MET A 254 -22.03 -16.49 -0.34
N THR A 255 -20.94 -17.25 -0.30
CA THR A 255 -20.86 -18.56 -0.96
C THR A 255 -21.86 -19.55 -0.37
N MET A 256 -22.06 -19.52 0.94
CA MET A 256 -23.06 -20.38 1.61
C MET A 256 -24.51 -20.03 1.24
N HIS A 257 -24.80 -18.75 1.00
CA HIS A 257 -26.16 -18.29 0.71
C HIS A 257 -26.52 -18.24 -0.80
N SER A 258 -25.53 -18.10 -1.68
CA SER A 258 -25.76 -17.85 -3.10
C SER A 258 -24.62 -18.38 -3.97
N ALA A 259 -24.35 -19.68 -3.92
CA ALA A 259 -23.21 -20.31 -4.61
C ALA A 259 -23.13 -19.94 -6.12
N GLN A 260 -24.28 -19.80 -6.78
CA GLN A 260 -24.34 -19.51 -8.22
C GLN A 260 -23.85 -18.09 -8.57
N TRP A 261 -24.08 -17.10 -7.71
CA TRP A 261 -23.70 -15.71 -7.93
C TRP A 261 -22.49 -15.25 -7.11
N ALA A 262 -21.99 -16.12 -6.21
CA ALA A 262 -20.93 -15.77 -5.26
C ALA A 262 -19.68 -15.20 -5.95
N THR A 263 -19.21 -15.83 -7.03
CA THR A 263 -18.02 -15.40 -7.75
C THR A 263 -18.18 -13.99 -8.33
N LEU A 264 -19.33 -13.68 -8.94
CA LEU A 264 -19.60 -12.36 -9.49
C LEU A 264 -19.71 -11.29 -8.39
N LEU A 265 -20.39 -11.62 -7.30
CA LEU A 265 -20.57 -10.72 -6.15
C LEU A 265 -19.23 -10.44 -5.45
N ILE A 266 -18.38 -11.46 -5.28
CA ILE A 266 -17.04 -11.30 -4.71
C ILE A 266 -16.18 -10.42 -5.63
N ALA A 267 -16.22 -10.65 -6.95
CA ALA A 267 -15.55 -9.80 -7.92
C ALA A 267 -16.03 -8.34 -7.83
N ALA A 268 -17.35 -8.11 -7.72
CA ALA A 268 -17.89 -6.78 -7.51
C ALA A 268 -17.40 -6.14 -6.20
N CYS A 269 -17.28 -6.91 -5.12
CA CYS A 269 -16.73 -6.46 -3.84
C CYS A 269 -15.26 -6.06 -3.90
N ILE A 270 -14.51 -6.54 -4.88
CA ILE A 270 -13.11 -6.12 -5.12
C ILE A 270 -13.07 -4.89 -6.03
N VAL A 271 -13.89 -4.87 -7.09
CA VAL A 271 -13.87 -3.79 -8.10
C VAL A 271 -14.48 -2.49 -7.58
N VAL A 272 -15.59 -2.56 -6.83
CA VAL A 272 -16.28 -1.36 -6.33
C VAL A 272 -15.38 -0.47 -5.48
N PRO A 273 -14.60 -0.96 -4.50
CA PRO A 273 -13.62 -0.15 -3.80
C PRO A 273 -12.59 0.53 -4.71
N GLN A 274 -12.12 -0.14 -5.76
CA GLN A 274 -11.13 0.45 -6.69
C GLN A 274 -11.70 1.67 -7.43
N LEU A 275 -12.98 1.64 -7.81
CA LEU A 275 -13.64 2.80 -8.41
C LEU A 275 -13.73 3.98 -7.45
N VAL A 276 -14.04 3.70 -6.18
CA VAL A 276 -14.05 4.72 -5.12
C VAL A 276 -12.66 5.31 -4.90
N VAL A 277 -11.63 4.47 -4.81
CA VAL A 277 -10.23 4.94 -4.67
C VAL A 277 -9.84 5.80 -5.86
N ALA A 278 -10.10 5.35 -7.08
CA ALA A 278 -9.75 6.10 -8.29
C ALA A 278 -10.40 7.49 -8.36
N THR A 279 -11.60 7.63 -7.81
CA THR A 279 -12.36 8.90 -7.82
C THR A 279 -12.02 9.78 -6.63
N LEU A 280 -11.98 9.24 -5.41
CA LEU A 280 -11.89 10.04 -4.18
C LEU A 280 -10.45 10.33 -3.73
N SER A 281 -9.44 9.49 -4.08
CA SER A 281 -8.07 9.73 -3.59
C SER A 281 -7.49 11.08 -3.99
N PRO A 282 -7.67 11.60 -5.23
CA PRO A 282 -7.18 12.94 -5.56
C PRO A 282 -7.88 14.03 -4.74
N TRP A 283 -9.17 13.86 -4.44
CA TRP A 283 -9.92 14.81 -3.60
C TRP A 283 -9.37 14.81 -2.17
N PHE A 284 -9.11 13.64 -1.57
CA PHE A 284 -8.48 13.55 -0.26
C PHE A 284 -7.07 14.16 -0.25
N GLY A 285 -6.29 13.94 -1.32
CA GLY A 285 -4.96 14.53 -1.47
C GLY A 285 -4.99 16.06 -1.42
N ASN A 286 -5.91 16.69 -2.16
CA ASN A 286 -6.08 18.14 -2.16
C ASN A 286 -6.63 18.66 -0.83
N ARG A 287 -7.53 17.93 -0.17
CA ARG A 287 -8.12 18.34 1.11
C ARG A 287 -7.18 18.17 2.30
N ALA A 288 -6.17 17.32 2.17
CA ALA A 288 -5.18 17.12 3.23
C ALA A 288 -4.49 18.41 3.67
N GLU A 289 -4.21 19.31 2.71
CA GLU A 289 -3.57 20.61 3.01
C GLU A 289 -4.55 21.64 3.61
N ILE A 290 -5.84 21.45 3.47
CA ILE A 290 -6.88 22.39 3.94
C ILE A 290 -7.43 21.94 5.29
N TRP A 291 -7.85 20.68 5.38
CA TRP A 291 -8.53 20.13 6.56
C TRP A 291 -7.57 19.56 7.60
N GLY A 292 -6.31 19.30 7.22
CA GLY A 292 -5.35 18.57 8.05
C GLY A 292 -5.42 17.06 7.83
N ARG A 293 -4.51 16.32 8.50
CA ARG A 293 -4.39 14.86 8.35
C ARG A 293 -5.36 14.12 9.24
N ARG A 294 -5.50 14.58 10.50
CA ARG A 294 -6.32 13.91 11.51
C ARG A 294 -7.80 13.81 11.14
N PRO A 295 -8.52 14.87 10.68
CA PRO A 295 -9.91 14.75 10.28
C PRO A 295 -10.14 13.74 9.15
N LEU A 296 -9.25 13.69 8.16
CA LEU A 296 -9.35 12.76 7.04
C LEU A 296 -9.09 11.32 7.50
N LEU A 297 -8.10 11.09 8.37
CA LEU A 297 -7.87 9.80 8.99
C LEU A 297 -9.09 9.32 9.77
N LEU A 298 -9.76 10.19 10.52
CA LEU A 298 -10.97 9.86 11.26
C LEU A 298 -12.08 9.39 10.34
N ILE A 299 -12.26 9.98 9.16
CA ILE A 299 -13.21 9.52 8.12
C ILE A 299 -12.86 8.09 7.69
N GLY A 300 -11.59 7.82 7.35
CA GLY A 300 -11.15 6.49 6.92
C GLY A 300 -11.31 5.44 8.02
N PHE A 301 -10.94 5.79 9.27
CA PHE A 301 -11.08 4.87 10.41
C PHE A 301 -12.54 4.63 10.81
N ALA A 302 -13.42 5.64 10.71
CA ALA A 302 -14.85 5.49 11.04
C ALA A 302 -15.60 4.59 10.05
N ALA A 303 -15.19 4.55 8.80
CA ALA A 303 -15.81 3.70 7.79
C ALA A 303 -15.73 2.20 8.14
N LEU A 304 -14.65 1.76 8.80
CA LEU A 304 -14.42 0.34 9.09
C LEU A 304 -15.36 -0.25 10.16
N PRO A 305 -15.55 0.35 11.36
CA PRO A 305 -16.52 -0.17 12.33
C PRO A 305 -17.96 -0.14 11.78
N ILE A 306 -18.32 0.88 10.99
CA ILE A 306 -19.61 0.95 10.30
C ILE A 306 -19.75 -0.22 9.32
N ARG A 307 -18.71 -0.50 8.51
CA ARG A 307 -18.70 -1.64 7.58
C ARG A 307 -18.85 -2.97 8.32
N GLY A 308 -18.10 -3.18 9.40
CA GLY A 308 -18.19 -4.39 10.19
C GLY A 308 -19.57 -4.59 10.82
N ALA A 309 -20.19 -3.53 11.35
CA ALA A 309 -21.55 -3.57 11.87
C ALA A 309 -22.59 -3.89 10.77
N LEU A 310 -22.44 -3.28 9.58
CA LEU A 310 -23.34 -3.57 8.45
C LEU A 310 -23.19 -5.02 7.95
N PHE A 311 -21.97 -5.59 7.93
CA PHE A 311 -21.77 -7.01 7.61
C PHE A 311 -22.41 -7.96 8.62
N ALA A 312 -22.51 -7.55 9.89
CA ALA A 312 -23.21 -8.32 10.91
C ALA A 312 -24.74 -8.27 10.76
N LEU A 313 -25.29 -7.18 10.20
CA LEU A 313 -26.72 -6.90 10.15
C LEU A 313 -27.37 -7.16 8.80
N VAL A 314 -26.61 -7.06 7.71
CA VAL A 314 -27.12 -7.14 6.34
C VAL A 314 -26.89 -8.54 5.77
N SER A 315 -27.96 -9.20 5.32
CA SER A 315 -27.92 -10.53 4.70
C SER A 315 -28.08 -10.49 3.18
N ASN A 316 -28.54 -9.37 2.60
CA ASN A 316 -28.76 -9.27 1.17
C ASN A 316 -27.41 -9.11 0.43
N PRO A 317 -27.05 -10.02 -0.49
CA PRO A 317 -25.77 -9.99 -1.19
C PRO A 317 -25.50 -8.71 -2.00
N LEU A 318 -26.52 -8.12 -2.62
CA LEU A 318 -26.37 -6.87 -3.37
C LEU A 318 -26.08 -5.67 -2.46
N LEU A 319 -26.72 -5.64 -1.27
CA LEU A 319 -26.44 -4.61 -0.28
C LEU A 319 -25.02 -4.77 0.31
N LEU A 320 -24.51 -6.01 0.44
CA LEU A 320 -23.14 -6.27 0.90
C LEU A 320 -22.10 -5.70 -0.10
N VAL A 321 -22.38 -5.76 -1.40
CA VAL A 321 -21.55 -5.05 -2.41
C VAL A 321 -21.60 -3.54 -2.20
N GLY A 322 -22.76 -2.98 -1.88
CA GLY A 322 -22.91 -1.55 -1.53
C GLY A 322 -22.11 -1.17 -0.27
N VAL A 323 -22.06 -2.03 0.73
CA VAL A 323 -21.26 -1.83 1.96
C VAL A 323 -19.76 -1.71 1.65
N GLN A 324 -19.28 -2.33 0.57
CA GLN A 324 -17.87 -2.23 0.14
C GLN A 324 -17.48 -0.83 -0.37
N LEU A 325 -18.43 0.07 -0.61
CA LEU A 325 -18.11 1.50 -0.85
C LEU A 325 -17.34 2.09 0.35
N LEU A 326 -17.65 1.66 1.58
CA LEU A 326 -16.93 2.09 2.78
C LEU A 326 -15.47 1.63 2.78
N ASP A 327 -15.19 0.43 2.26
CA ASP A 327 -13.82 -0.05 2.05
C ASP A 327 -13.06 0.85 1.08
N GLY A 328 -13.71 1.23 -0.01
CA GLY A 328 -13.15 2.17 -0.99
C GLY A 328 -12.85 3.54 -0.39
N ILE A 329 -13.71 4.08 0.48
CA ILE A 329 -13.45 5.34 1.20
C ILE A 329 -12.21 5.19 2.09
N THR A 330 -12.13 4.14 2.88
CA THR A 330 -10.97 3.86 3.72
C THR A 330 -9.69 3.73 2.90
N ALA A 331 -9.72 2.93 1.84
CA ALA A 331 -8.57 2.71 0.97
C ALA A 331 -8.13 4.02 0.28
N ALA A 332 -9.08 4.87 -0.15
CA ALA A 332 -8.79 6.18 -0.73
C ALA A 332 -8.11 7.13 0.26
N VAL A 333 -8.59 7.16 1.51
CA VAL A 333 -7.95 7.94 2.58
C VAL A 333 -6.55 7.41 2.87
N PHE A 334 -6.39 6.11 3.07
CA PHE A 334 -5.12 5.50 3.50
C PHE A 334 -4.05 5.58 2.42
N ALA A 335 -4.40 5.42 1.15
CA ALA A 335 -3.45 5.56 0.05
C ALA A 335 -2.75 6.94 0.01
N VAL A 336 -3.40 7.95 0.58
CA VAL A 336 -2.86 9.31 0.66
C VAL A 336 -2.34 9.63 2.06
N MET A 337 -3.16 9.39 3.09
CA MET A 337 -2.85 9.85 4.46
C MET A 337 -1.73 9.05 5.11
N VAL A 338 -1.62 7.74 4.88
CA VAL A 338 -0.59 6.93 5.53
C VAL A 338 0.81 7.41 5.15
N PRO A 339 1.20 7.46 3.86
CA PRO A 339 2.51 7.97 3.50
C PRO A 339 2.71 9.46 3.83
N LEU A 340 1.65 10.27 3.77
CA LEU A 340 1.72 11.70 4.09
C LEU A 340 2.02 11.94 5.58
N VAL A 341 1.31 11.24 6.48
CA VAL A 341 1.55 11.32 7.93
C VAL A 341 2.96 10.83 8.27
N VAL A 342 3.42 9.75 7.64
CA VAL A 342 4.81 9.29 7.83
C VAL A 342 5.81 10.35 7.37
N ALA A 343 5.57 10.99 6.22
CA ALA A 343 6.42 12.07 5.72
C ALA A 343 6.47 13.27 6.69
N ASP A 344 5.32 13.63 7.27
CA ASP A 344 5.25 14.72 8.27
C ASP A 344 6.01 14.34 9.56
N LEU A 345 5.81 13.12 10.09
CA LEU A 345 6.42 12.64 11.34
C LEU A 345 7.92 12.35 11.24
N THR A 346 8.40 12.04 10.04
CA THR A 346 9.83 11.74 9.79
C THR A 346 10.57 12.92 9.15
N ARG A 347 9.91 14.06 9.01
CA ARG A 347 10.47 15.27 8.36
C ARG A 347 11.75 15.74 9.04
N GLY A 348 12.82 15.84 8.25
CA GLY A 348 14.14 16.28 8.73
C GLY A 348 14.96 15.19 9.44
N THR A 349 14.49 13.96 9.46
CA THR A 349 15.21 12.82 10.07
C THR A 349 16.11 12.08 9.07
N GLY A 350 15.87 12.21 7.76
CA GLY A 350 16.51 11.39 6.72
C GLY A 350 16.13 9.90 6.80
N ARG A 351 14.98 9.56 7.42
CA ARG A 351 14.51 8.18 7.67
C ARG A 351 13.05 7.97 7.28
N PHE A 352 12.60 8.64 6.24
CA PHE A 352 11.23 8.54 5.78
C PHE A 352 10.83 7.09 5.43
N ASN A 353 11.66 6.40 4.65
CA ASN A 353 11.34 5.07 4.17
C ASN A 353 11.43 4.02 5.28
N LEU A 354 12.31 4.18 6.27
CA LEU A 354 12.29 3.39 7.50
C LEU A 354 10.97 3.59 8.27
N GLY A 355 10.47 4.82 8.34
CA GLY A 355 9.15 5.12 8.90
C GLY A 355 8.03 4.36 8.19
N GLN A 356 8.05 4.32 6.86
CA GLN A 356 7.12 3.50 6.06
C GLN A 356 7.24 2.01 6.41
N GLY A 357 8.47 1.51 6.60
CA GLY A 357 8.72 0.13 7.01
C GLY A 357 8.13 -0.20 8.40
N ILE A 358 8.23 0.71 9.38
CA ILE A 358 7.62 0.54 10.72
C ILE A 358 6.09 0.40 10.58
N ILE A 359 5.48 1.29 9.79
CA ILE A 359 4.04 1.25 9.53
C ILE A 359 3.65 -0.04 8.79
N GLY A 360 4.42 -0.45 7.77
CA GLY A 360 4.19 -1.69 7.04
C GLY A 360 4.27 -2.93 7.95
N THR A 361 5.21 -2.96 8.89
CA THR A 361 5.31 -4.03 9.89
C THR A 361 4.08 -4.08 10.80
N ALA A 362 3.64 -2.95 11.32
CA ALA A 362 2.43 -2.87 12.16
C ALA A 362 1.17 -3.35 11.40
N THR A 363 1.03 -2.91 10.15
CA THR A 363 -0.03 -3.34 9.22
C THR A 363 -0.01 -4.85 8.99
N GLY A 364 1.18 -5.40 8.72
CA GLY A 364 1.37 -6.84 8.48
C GLY A 364 1.04 -7.69 9.71
N ILE A 365 1.45 -7.27 10.90
CA ILE A 365 1.08 -7.94 12.17
C ILE A 365 -0.43 -7.95 12.34
N GLY A 366 -1.08 -6.80 12.18
CA GLY A 366 -2.53 -6.69 12.30
C GLY A 366 -3.26 -7.61 11.33
N ALA A 367 -2.89 -7.58 10.06
CA ALA A 367 -3.50 -8.40 9.02
C ALA A 367 -3.30 -9.92 9.28
N SER A 368 -2.13 -10.34 9.75
CA SER A 368 -1.84 -11.74 10.06
C SER A 368 -2.69 -12.25 11.23
N LEU A 369 -2.83 -11.45 12.29
CA LEU A 369 -3.64 -11.80 13.45
C LEU A 369 -5.14 -11.81 13.13
N SER A 370 -5.57 -11.02 12.13
CA SER A 370 -6.97 -10.92 11.71
C SER A 370 -7.56 -12.27 11.31
N ALA A 371 -6.83 -13.05 10.51
CA ALA A 371 -7.29 -14.35 10.03
C ALA A 371 -7.53 -15.34 11.19
N THR A 372 -6.60 -15.40 12.14
CA THR A 372 -6.71 -16.25 13.33
C THR A 372 -7.89 -15.83 14.21
N PHE A 373 -8.05 -14.52 14.45
CA PHE A 373 -9.17 -14.01 15.26
C PHE A 373 -10.52 -14.30 14.60
N ALA A 374 -10.67 -13.97 13.31
CA ALA A 374 -11.92 -14.16 12.58
C ALA A 374 -12.27 -15.64 12.45
N GLY A 375 -11.30 -16.52 12.17
CA GLY A 375 -11.50 -17.97 12.14
C GLY A 375 -11.99 -18.51 13.47
N TYR A 376 -11.29 -18.21 14.57
CA TYR A 376 -11.69 -18.64 15.91
C TYR A 376 -13.11 -18.16 16.29
N MET A 377 -13.40 -16.88 16.04
CA MET A 377 -14.73 -16.33 16.34
C MET A 377 -15.83 -16.98 15.51
N THR A 378 -15.56 -17.24 14.24
CA THR A 378 -16.54 -17.85 13.33
C THR A 378 -16.83 -19.30 13.70
N ASP A 379 -15.79 -20.08 14.02
CA ASP A 379 -15.94 -21.49 14.39
C ASP A 379 -16.68 -21.67 15.73
N ARG A 380 -16.45 -20.76 16.68
CA ARG A 380 -17.04 -20.86 18.03
C ARG A 380 -18.40 -20.20 18.18
N PHE A 381 -18.62 -19.08 17.48
CA PHE A 381 -19.76 -18.19 17.72
C PHE A 381 -20.56 -17.86 16.45
N GLY A 382 -20.05 -18.24 15.28
CA GLY A 382 -20.64 -17.92 13.99
C GLY A 382 -20.17 -16.58 13.40
N SER A 383 -20.61 -16.30 12.17
CA SER A 383 -20.12 -15.15 11.38
C SER A 383 -20.58 -13.79 11.92
N VAL A 384 -21.81 -13.69 12.46
CA VAL A 384 -22.34 -12.42 13.00
C VAL A 384 -21.53 -11.91 14.20
N PRO A 385 -21.26 -12.73 15.26
CA PRO A 385 -20.35 -12.33 16.34
C PRO A 385 -18.92 -12.08 15.88
N ALA A 386 -18.43 -12.78 14.84
CA ALA A 386 -17.10 -12.52 14.27
C ALA A 386 -17.03 -11.11 13.65
N PHE A 387 -18.01 -10.71 12.84
CA PHE A 387 -18.08 -9.34 12.31
C PHE A 387 -18.23 -8.29 13.40
N ALA A 388 -19.05 -8.55 14.41
CA ALA A 388 -19.22 -7.65 15.56
C ALA A 388 -17.89 -7.49 16.34
N GLY A 389 -17.15 -8.57 16.56
CA GLY A 389 -15.83 -8.53 17.19
C GLY A 389 -14.81 -7.72 16.38
N LEU A 390 -14.76 -7.91 15.06
CA LEU A 390 -13.93 -7.11 14.17
C LEU A 390 -14.35 -5.63 14.19
N ALA A 391 -15.64 -5.32 14.22
CA ALA A 391 -16.16 -3.96 14.34
C ALA A 391 -15.76 -3.29 15.66
N LEU A 392 -15.75 -4.02 16.77
CA LEU A 392 -15.30 -3.52 18.08
C LEU A 392 -13.79 -3.24 18.09
N ILE A 393 -12.97 -4.08 17.45
CA ILE A 393 -11.53 -3.84 17.29
C ILE A 393 -11.31 -2.58 16.42
N ALA A 394 -12.09 -2.42 15.34
CA ALA A 394 -12.03 -1.23 14.51
C ALA A 394 -12.41 0.03 15.30
N LEU A 395 -13.43 -0.04 16.15
CA LEU A 395 -13.84 1.04 17.03
C LEU A 395 -12.74 1.39 18.04
N ALA A 396 -12.03 0.39 18.59
CA ALA A 396 -10.88 0.63 19.45
C ALA A 396 -9.76 1.38 18.71
N GLY A 397 -9.47 1.00 17.45
CA GLY A 397 -8.52 1.72 16.59
C GLY A 397 -8.93 3.17 16.31
N LEU A 398 -10.21 3.39 16.01
CA LEU A 398 -10.78 4.74 15.84
C LEU A 398 -10.67 5.56 17.12
N THR A 399 -10.97 4.98 18.27
CA THR A 399 -10.89 5.62 19.59
C THR A 399 -9.45 5.98 19.92
N LEU A 400 -8.49 5.07 19.67
CA LEU A 400 -7.06 5.34 19.86
C LEU A 400 -6.62 6.51 18.98
N LEU A 401 -7.02 6.53 17.72
CA LEU A 401 -6.72 7.63 16.80
C LEU A 401 -7.33 8.95 17.30
N TRP A 402 -8.59 8.91 17.73
CA TRP A 402 -9.30 10.11 18.19
C TRP A 402 -8.63 10.77 19.40
N PHE A 403 -8.22 9.98 20.41
CA PHE A 403 -7.68 10.55 21.64
C PHE A 403 -6.17 10.75 21.63
N MET A 404 -5.42 9.92 20.90
CA MET A 404 -3.97 9.89 21.03
C MET A 404 -3.22 10.46 19.81
N MET A 405 -3.85 10.46 18.61
CA MET A 405 -3.14 10.93 17.41
C MET A 405 -3.20 12.46 17.32
N PRO A 406 -2.04 13.16 17.35
CA PRO A 406 -2.01 14.60 17.12
C PRO A 406 -2.26 14.93 15.65
N GLU A 407 -2.59 16.21 15.37
CA GLU A 407 -2.52 16.73 14.00
C GLU A 407 -1.06 16.80 13.57
N THR A 408 -0.77 16.29 12.36
CA THR A 408 0.62 16.25 11.85
C THR A 408 0.88 17.25 10.73
N ARG A 409 -0.16 17.94 10.28
CA ARG A 409 0.00 18.99 9.28
C ARG A 409 1.00 20.05 9.78
N PRO A 410 2.04 20.40 9.00
CA PRO A 410 2.94 21.48 9.34
C PRO A 410 2.17 22.80 9.49
N GLU A 411 2.46 23.54 10.55
CA GLU A 411 1.90 24.89 10.70
C GLU A 411 2.33 25.77 9.52
N PRO A 412 1.41 26.60 8.97
CA PRO A 412 1.79 27.60 8.00
C PRO A 412 2.87 28.50 8.63
N LYS A 413 3.99 28.71 7.95
CA LYS A 413 4.95 29.71 8.40
C LYS A 413 4.22 31.05 8.50
N PRO A 414 4.35 31.79 9.61
CA PRO A 414 3.88 33.17 9.65
C PRO A 414 4.53 33.93 8.49
N ALA A 415 3.71 34.71 7.78
CA ALA A 415 4.10 35.50 6.62
C ALA A 415 5.11 36.58 6.98
#